data_64032e189fcec3033a6b998e7d594acc
#
_entry.id   64032e189fcec3033a6b998e7d594acc
#
_cell.length_a   1.000
_cell.length_b   1.000
_cell.length_c   1.000
_cell.angle_alpha   90.00
_cell.angle_beta   90.00
_cell.angle_gamma   90.00
#
_symmetry.space_group_name_H-M   'P 1'
#
loop_
_entity.id
_entity.type
_entity.pdbx_description
1 polymer ?
#
loop_
_entity_poly.entity_id
_entity_poly.type
_entity_poly.pdbx_seq_one_letter_code
_entity_poly.pdbx_strand_id
1 'polypeptide(L)'
;MRIAMVLALAVLAFPTVAQAQDDDEPIPVAKPIGNPGSWIPQDGYPPAARATGEEGRVSFTLSIDDSGRVTDCKVTKSSESPLLDETTCNFMTANGRFEVARNKKNKPTPSKWSSSMMWKLETPPPEPASAAGAAPIAGSPLPRPASKAPPSAVKKP
;
A
#
# COMPACT_ATOMS: atom_id res chain seq x y z
N MET A 1 -55.87 -2.03 -75.72
CA MET A 1 -54.78 -1.33 -75.09
C MET A 1 -54.66 -1.83 -73.68
N ARG A 2 -53.69 -2.70 -73.37
CA ARG A 2 -53.48 -3.34 -72.08
C ARG A 2 -52.13 -2.81 -71.58
N ILE A 3 -52.16 -1.94 -70.55
CA ILE A 3 -50.97 -1.36 -69.90
C ILE A 3 -50.61 -2.33 -68.80
N ALA A 4 -49.51 -3.04 -68.95
CA ALA A 4 -48.94 -3.88 -67.91
C ALA A 4 -48.08 -3.00 -67.01
N MET A 5 -48.50 -2.85 -65.73
CA MET A 5 -47.81 -2.14 -64.68
C MET A 5 -46.82 -3.09 -64.00
N VAL A 6 -45.55 -2.92 -64.29
CA VAL A 6 -44.48 -3.70 -63.68
C VAL A 6 -44.12 -2.98 -62.35
N LEU A 7 -44.51 -3.59 -61.25
CA LEU A 7 -44.08 -3.17 -59.91
C LEU A 7 -42.65 -3.68 -59.63
N ALA A 8 -41.66 -2.80 -59.67
CA ALA A 8 -40.30 -3.12 -59.24
C ALA A 8 -40.22 -3.06 -57.69
N LEU A 9 -40.09 -4.22 -57.05
CA LEU A 9 -39.75 -4.29 -55.60
C LEU A 9 -38.27 -3.94 -55.44
N ALA A 10 -37.99 -2.76 -54.91
CA ALA A 10 -36.68 -2.39 -54.43
C ALA A 10 -36.43 -3.05 -53.07
N VAL A 11 -35.60 -4.06 -53.00
CA VAL A 11 -35.13 -4.68 -51.76
C VAL A 11 -34.06 -3.76 -51.18
N LEU A 12 -34.42 -2.97 -50.15
CA LEU A 12 -33.48 -2.19 -49.37
C LEU A 12 -32.70 -3.16 -48.49
N ALA A 13 -31.46 -3.48 -48.89
CA ALA A 13 -30.50 -4.16 -48.02
C ALA A 13 -30.06 -3.22 -46.91
N PHE A 14 -30.62 -3.39 -45.71
CA PHE A 14 -30.13 -2.73 -44.50
C PHE A 14 -28.80 -3.39 -44.10
N PRO A 15 -27.70 -2.62 -43.91
CA PRO A 15 -26.50 -3.16 -43.34
C PRO A 15 -26.80 -3.61 -41.91
N THR A 16 -26.69 -4.90 -41.64
CA THR A 16 -26.74 -5.45 -40.31
C THR A 16 -25.48 -4.99 -39.59
N VAL A 17 -25.59 -3.93 -38.80
CA VAL A 17 -24.55 -3.56 -37.85
C VAL A 17 -24.46 -4.70 -36.85
N ALA A 18 -23.42 -5.52 -36.97
CA ALA A 18 -23.08 -6.49 -35.96
C ALA A 18 -22.82 -5.70 -34.67
N GLN A 19 -23.80 -5.67 -33.78
CA GLN A 19 -23.60 -5.18 -32.41
C GLN A 19 -22.58 -6.12 -31.78
N ALA A 20 -21.37 -5.62 -31.55
CA ALA A 20 -20.48 -6.24 -30.60
C ALA A 20 -21.25 -6.24 -29.27
N GLN A 21 -21.73 -7.39 -28.87
CA GLN A 21 -22.23 -7.60 -27.54
C GLN A 21 -20.98 -7.49 -26.66
N ASP A 22 -20.79 -6.33 -26.04
CA ASP A 22 -19.92 -6.19 -24.89
C ASP A 22 -20.48 -7.19 -23.90
N ASP A 23 -19.75 -8.31 -23.77
CA ASP A 23 -20.05 -9.35 -22.80
C ASP A 23 -20.03 -8.67 -21.42
N ASP A 24 -21.18 -8.30 -20.91
CA ASP A 24 -21.41 -7.73 -19.56
C ASP A 24 -21.24 -8.88 -18.53
N GLU A 25 -20.12 -9.59 -18.68
CA GLU A 25 -19.75 -10.63 -17.74
C GLU A 25 -19.12 -9.97 -16.52
N PRO A 26 -19.62 -10.26 -15.32
CA PRO A 26 -19.07 -9.69 -14.11
C PRO A 26 -17.56 -9.99 -14.02
N ILE A 27 -16.76 -8.94 -13.80
CA ILE A 27 -15.31 -9.04 -13.68
C ILE A 27 -15.00 -10.06 -12.57
N PRO A 28 -14.29 -11.15 -12.85
CA PRO A 28 -14.01 -12.16 -11.83
C PRO A 28 -13.12 -11.58 -10.73
N VAL A 29 -13.38 -12.00 -9.50
CA VAL A 29 -12.53 -11.65 -8.35
C VAL A 29 -11.25 -12.48 -8.45
N ALA A 30 -10.11 -11.79 -8.42
CA ALA A 30 -8.81 -12.44 -8.44
C ALA A 30 -8.52 -13.15 -7.12
N LYS A 31 -7.81 -14.28 -7.18
CA LYS A 31 -7.34 -15.01 -6.02
C LYS A 31 -5.84 -14.79 -5.83
N PRO A 32 -5.40 -14.27 -4.67
CA PRO A 32 -3.99 -14.02 -4.41
C PRO A 32 -3.21 -15.34 -4.28
N ILE A 33 -1.97 -15.36 -4.78
CA ILE A 33 -1.04 -16.46 -4.59
C ILE A 33 -0.23 -16.18 -3.31
N GLY A 34 -0.31 -17.08 -2.34
CA GLY A 34 0.34 -16.93 -1.05
C GLY A 34 -0.40 -15.98 -0.10
N ASN A 35 0.35 -15.40 0.84
CA ASN A 35 -0.20 -14.47 1.84
C ASN A 35 0.03 -13.02 1.41
N PRO A 36 -1.03 -12.24 1.13
CA PRO A 36 -0.91 -10.84 0.76
C PRO A 36 -0.19 -9.96 1.80
N GLY A 37 -0.25 -10.35 3.08
CA GLY A 37 0.47 -9.65 4.15
C GLY A 37 1.99 -9.72 4.01
N SER A 38 2.53 -10.74 3.34
CA SER A 38 3.97 -10.87 3.10
C SER A 38 4.48 -10.06 1.91
N TRP A 39 3.62 -9.45 1.13
CA TRP A 39 4.02 -8.59 0.01
C TRP A 39 4.59 -7.25 0.48
N ILE A 40 4.31 -6.86 1.73
CA ILE A 40 4.95 -5.73 2.40
C ILE A 40 6.01 -6.29 3.34
N PRO A 41 7.29 -5.97 3.15
CA PRO A 41 8.35 -6.42 4.04
C PRO A 41 8.20 -5.77 5.43
N GLN A 42 8.79 -6.39 6.46
CA GLN A 42 8.70 -5.88 7.84
C GLN A 42 9.32 -4.48 8.01
N ASP A 43 10.32 -4.16 7.21
CA ASP A 43 10.98 -2.85 7.15
C ASP A 43 10.31 -1.89 6.13
N GLY A 44 9.20 -2.32 5.54
CA GLY A 44 8.48 -1.55 4.52
C GLY A 44 7.78 -0.29 5.02
N TYR A 45 7.80 -0.01 6.33
CA TYR A 45 7.22 1.21 6.88
C TYR A 45 8.04 2.44 6.46
N PRO A 46 7.43 3.43 5.77
CA PRO A 46 8.17 4.61 5.33
C PRO A 46 8.85 5.34 6.49
N PRO A 47 10.16 5.61 6.43
CA PRO A 47 10.87 6.27 7.53
C PRO A 47 10.28 7.63 7.93
N ALA A 48 9.81 8.42 6.96
CA ALA A 48 9.18 9.70 7.22
C ALA A 48 7.86 9.54 7.99
N ALA A 49 6.99 8.60 7.57
CA ALA A 49 5.74 8.32 8.26
C ALA A 49 5.98 7.77 9.68
N ARG A 50 7.04 6.97 9.85
CA ARG A 50 7.45 6.48 11.18
C ARG A 50 7.93 7.62 12.08
N ALA A 51 8.69 8.57 11.54
CA ALA A 51 9.20 9.71 12.29
C ALA A 51 8.09 10.66 12.77
N THR A 52 7.02 10.79 11.99
CA THR A 52 5.86 11.63 12.31
C THR A 52 4.75 10.88 13.04
N GLY A 53 4.90 9.57 13.24
CA GLY A 53 3.90 8.75 13.93
C GLY A 53 2.62 8.55 13.12
N GLU A 54 2.70 8.59 11.78
CA GLU A 54 1.55 8.40 10.91
C GLU A 54 1.12 6.93 10.89
N GLU A 55 -0.11 6.66 11.24
CA GLU A 55 -0.74 5.35 11.22
C GLU A 55 -2.06 5.41 10.46
N GLY A 56 -2.60 4.28 10.05
CA GLY A 56 -3.92 4.27 9.43
C GLY A 56 -4.21 3.04 8.59
N ARG A 57 -5.43 3.00 8.07
CA ARG A 57 -5.89 1.92 7.19
C ARG A 57 -6.02 2.42 5.76
N VAL A 58 -5.29 1.81 4.85
CA VAL A 58 -5.43 2.01 3.41
C VAL A 58 -6.35 0.94 2.85
N SER A 59 -7.45 1.33 2.21
CA SER A 59 -8.26 0.40 1.40
C SER A 59 -7.98 0.66 -0.07
N PHE A 60 -7.85 -0.39 -0.85
CA PHE A 60 -7.45 -0.29 -2.25
C PHE A 60 -8.08 -1.37 -3.12
N THR A 61 -8.09 -1.12 -4.41
CA THR A 61 -8.48 -2.09 -5.45
C THR A 61 -7.34 -2.21 -6.45
N LEU A 62 -6.94 -3.44 -6.71
CA LEU A 62 -5.94 -3.78 -7.71
C LEU A 62 -6.63 -4.21 -9.01
N SER A 63 -6.07 -3.79 -10.14
CA SER A 63 -6.38 -4.35 -11.45
C SER A 63 -5.31 -5.38 -11.79
N ILE A 64 -5.74 -6.56 -12.22
CA ILE A 64 -4.87 -7.71 -12.50
C ILE A 64 -5.08 -8.10 -13.97
N ASP A 65 -3.99 -8.28 -14.70
CA ASP A 65 -4.03 -8.70 -16.09
C ASP A 65 -4.34 -10.22 -16.23
N ASP A 66 -4.42 -10.67 -17.48
CA ASP A 66 -4.65 -12.06 -17.84
C ASP A 66 -3.48 -12.99 -17.53
N SER A 67 -2.34 -12.45 -17.12
CA SER A 67 -1.17 -13.20 -16.63
C SER A 67 -1.11 -13.32 -15.10
N GLY A 68 -2.03 -12.69 -14.37
CA GLY A 68 -2.06 -12.66 -12.91
C GLY A 68 -1.14 -11.61 -12.28
N ARG A 69 -0.69 -10.61 -13.03
CA ARG A 69 0.13 -9.50 -12.54
C ARG A 69 -0.71 -8.28 -12.24
N VAL A 70 -0.32 -7.54 -11.23
CA VAL A 70 -0.96 -6.26 -10.91
C VAL A 70 -0.49 -5.19 -11.90
N THR A 71 -1.44 -4.54 -12.56
CA THR A 71 -1.20 -3.48 -13.55
C THR A 71 -1.57 -2.09 -13.02
N ASP A 72 -2.47 -2.03 -12.05
CA ASP A 72 -2.92 -0.77 -11.45
C ASP A 72 -3.34 -0.97 -10.01
N CYS A 73 -3.18 0.08 -9.19
CA CYS A 73 -3.62 0.13 -7.81
C CYS A 73 -4.37 1.44 -7.55
N LYS A 74 -5.63 1.33 -7.18
CA LYS A 74 -6.46 2.48 -6.83
C LYS A 74 -6.77 2.48 -5.35
N VAL A 75 -6.34 3.50 -4.62
CA VAL A 75 -6.77 3.72 -3.23
C VAL A 75 -8.25 4.10 -3.24
N THR A 76 -9.06 3.34 -2.52
CA THR A 76 -10.51 3.55 -2.40
C THR A 76 -10.89 4.25 -1.09
N LYS A 77 -10.04 4.10 -0.07
CA LYS A 77 -10.11 4.86 1.17
C LYS A 77 -8.70 5.11 1.68
N SER A 78 -8.33 6.39 1.79
CA SER A 78 -7.04 6.82 2.31
C SER A 78 -6.88 6.52 3.79
N SER A 79 -5.63 6.30 4.21
CA SER A 79 -5.20 6.28 5.61
C SER A 79 -5.09 7.66 6.26
N GLU A 80 -5.32 8.74 5.49
CA GLU A 80 -5.03 10.15 5.81
C GLU A 80 -3.53 10.51 5.69
N SER A 81 -2.68 9.54 5.38
CA SER A 81 -1.26 9.72 5.05
C SER A 81 -1.02 9.36 3.58
N PRO A 82 -0.77 10.33 2.70
CA PRO A 82 -0.44 10.06 1.30
C PRO A 82 0.76 9.14 1.14
N LEU A 83 1.71 9.22 2.08
CA LEU A 83 2.93 8.41 2.07
C LEU A 83 2.63 6.91 2.32
N LEU A 84 1.72 6.61 3.25
CA LEU A 84 1.27 5.23 3.52
C LEU A 84 0.42 4.69 2.36
N ASP A 85 -0.42 5.52 1.77
CA ASP A 85 -1.26 5.18 0.63
C ASP A 85 -0.41 4.80 -0.59
N GLU A 86 0.55 5.66 -0.95
CA GLU A 86 1.49 5.43 -2.06
C GLU A 86 2.36 4.19 -1.82
N THR A 87 2.90 4.05 -0.60
CA THR A 87 3.74 2.90 -0.23
C THR A 87 2.97 1.59 -0.35
N THR A 88 1.70 1.58 0.09
CA THR A 88 0.83 0.40 -0.06
C THR A 88 0.69 0.03 -1.52
N CYS A 89 0.35 0.98 -2.40
CA CYS A 89 0.20 0.73 -3.83
C CYS A 89 1.50 0.25 -4.48
N ASN A 90 2.63 0.85 -4.12
CA ASN A 90 3.94 0.47 -4.65
C ASN A 90 4.27 -0.99 -4.32
N PHE A 91 4.11 -1.41 -3.07
CA PHE A 91 4.37 -2.81 -2.68
C PHE A 91 3.39 -3.79 -3.30
N MET A 92 2.09 -3.45 -3.34
CA MET A 92 1.07 -4.31 -3.94
C MET A 92 1.31 -4.51 -5.44
N THR A 93 1.73 -3.48 -6.16
CA THR A 93 2.03 -3.56 -7.59
C THR A 93 3.32 -4.35 -7.86
N ALA A 94 4.36 -4.12 -7.05
CA ALA A 94 5.64 -4.80 -7.23
C ALA A 94 5.58 -6.30 -6.88
N ASN A 95 4.95 -6.65 -5.77
CA ASN A 95 5.02 -7.97 -5.16
C ASN A 95 3.73 -8.79 -5.32
N GLY A 96 2.59 -8.15 -5.63
CA GLY A 96 1.31 -8.83 -5.78
C GLY A 96 1.35 -9.85 -6.90
N ARG A 97 0.90 -11.08 -6.61
CA ARG A 97 0.77 -12.17 -7.58
C ARG A 97 -0.56 -12.86 -7.39
N PHE A 98 -1.23 -13.12 -8.50
CA PHE A 98 -2.58 -13.67 -8.50
C PHE A 98 -2.70 -14.89 -9.42
N GLU A 99 -3.61 -15.79 -9.08
CA GLU A 99 -4.01 -16.85 -10.00
C GLU A 99 -4.65 -16.22 -11.24
N VAL A 100 -4.34 -16.77 -12.42
CA VAL A 100 -4.92 -16.30 -13.68
C VAL A 100 -6.43 -16.52 -13.64
N ALA A 101 -7.19 -15.45 -13.64
CA ALA A 101 -8.64 -15.53 -13.70
C ALA A 101 -9.08 -16.03 -15.09
N ARG A 102 -10.17 -16.80 -15.13
CA ARG A 102 -10.70 -17.35 -16.36
C ARG A 102 -12.19 -17.07 -16.48
N ASN A 103 -12.62 -16.72 -17.65
CA ASN A 103 -14.04 -16.54 -17.95
C ASN A 103 -14.77 -17.90 -18.14
N LYS A 104 -16.06 -17.88 -18.37
CA LYS A 104 -16.89 -19.09 -18.58
C LYS A 104 -16.44 -19.94 -19.77
N LYS A 105 -15.70 -19.34 -20.71
CA LYS A 105 -15.09 -20.02 -21.86
C LYS A 105 -13.68 -20.55 -21.57
N ASN A 106 -13.26 -20.55 -20.29
CA ASN A 106 -11.93 -20.96 -19.81
C ASN A 106 -10.76 -20.14 -20.40
N LYS A 107 -11.01 -18.93 -20.89
CA LYS A 107 -9.98 -18.02 -21.39
C LYS A 107 -9.45 -17.15 -20.26
N PRO A 108 -8.13 -16.91 -20.21
CA PRO A 108 -7.54 -15.90 -19.32
C PRO A 108 -8.24 -14.56 -19.50
N THR A 109 -8.54 -13.89 -18.40
CA THR A 109 -9.26 -12.62 -18.41
C THR A 109 -8.75 -11.70 -17.30
N PRO A 110 -8.70 -10.39 -17.54
CA PRO A 110 -8.42 -9.42 -16.50
C PRO A 110 -9.38 -9.55 -15.32
N SER A 111 -8.90 -9.25 -14.14
CA SER A 111 -9.65 -9.39 -12.90
C SER A 111 -9.36 -8.25 -11.93
N LYS A 112 -10.12 -8.17 -10.84
CA LYS A 112 -9.91 -7.18 -9.79
C LYS A 112 -9.85 -7.85 -8.43
N TRP A 113 -9.12 -7.21 -7.52
CA TRP A 113 -9.06 -7.62 -6.13
C TRP A 113 -9.03 -6.40 -5.21
N SER A 114 -9.91 -6.41 -4.20
CA SER A 114 -9.99 -5.33 -3.22
C SER A 114 -9.61 -5.84 -1.84
N SER A 115 -8.84 -5.03 -1.12
CA SER A 115 -8.40 -5.36 0.23
C SER A 115 -8.09 -4.10 1.03
N SER A 116 -7.61 -4.29 2.24
CA SER A 116 -7.12 -3.19 3.07
C SER A 116 -5.87 -3.61 3.85
N MET A 117 -4.97 -2.65 4.04
CA MET A 117 -3.77 -2.78 4.86
C MET A 117 -3.87 -1.84 6.06
N MET A 118 -3.49 -2.33 7.24
CA MET A 118 -3.38 -1.51 8.44
C MET A 118 -1.91 -1.23 8.72
N TRP A 119 -1.56 0.04 8.70
CA TRP A 119 -0.27 0.53 9.15
C TRP A 119 -0.35 0.89 10.62
N LYS A 120 0.46 0.21 11.45
CA LYS A 120 0.59 0.49 12.87
C LYS A 120 2.07 0.53 13.23
N LEU A 121 2.43 1.47 14.07
CA LEU A 121 3.73 1.47 14.73
C LEU A 121 3.62 0.53 15.94
N GLU A 122 4.54 -0.42 16.05
CA GLU A 122 4.68 -1.18 17.29
C GLU A 122 5.16 -0.18 18.34
N THR A 123 4.27 0.17 19.26
CA THR A 123 4.69 0.83 20.50
C THR A 123 5.61 -0.18 21.18
N PRO A 124 6.89 0.18 21.51
CA PRO A 124 7.72 -0.71 22.31
C PRO A 124 6.91 -1.07 23.56
N PRO A 125 6.95 -2.36 23.99
CA PRO A 125 6.25 -2.74 25.22
C PRO A 125 6.61 -1.72 26.29
N PRO A 126 5.65 -1.28 27.13
CA PRO A 126 5.94 -0.30 28.17
C PRO A 126 7.14 -0.83 28.91
N GLU A 127 8.21 -0.04 28.87
CA GLU A 127 9.44 -0.34 29.59
C GLU A 127 9.01 -0.67 31.01
N PRO A 128 9.36 -1.82 31.59
CA PRO A 128 8.91 -2.16 32.91
C PRO A 128 9.26 -0.97 33.79
N ALA A 129 8.29 -0.45 34.51
CA ALA A 129 8.41 0.71 35.37
C ALA A 129 9.40 0.41 36.52
N SER A 130 10.62 0.12 36.13
CA SER A 130 11.79 -0.11 36.96
C SER A 130 12.67 1.10 36.81
N ALA A 131 12.37 2.10 37.57
CA ALA A 131 13.24 3.12 38.14
C ALA A 131 12.53 4.43 38.44
N ALA A 132 11.20 4.45 38.55
CA ALA A 132 10.55 5.59 39.23
C ALA A 132 10.49 5.35 40.75
N GLY A 133 11.58 4.90 41.30
CA GLY A 133 11.69 4.57 42.74
C GLY A 133 13.05 4.83 43.36
N ALA A 134 13.96 5.54 42.67
CA ALA A 134 15.12 6.08 43.33
C ALA A 134 14.76 7.46 43.89
N ALA A 135 14.25 7.48 45.10
CA ALA A 135 14.21 8.70 45.91
C ALA A 135 15.60 9.36 45.91
N PRO A 136 15.69 10.68 45.80
CA PRO A 136 16.98 11.36 45.94
C PRO A 136 17.52 11.05 47.34
N ILE A 137 18.61 10.33 47.42
CA ILE A 137 19.40 10.23 48.65
C ILE A 137 19.94 11.64 48.93
N ALA A 138 19.25 12.34 49.83
CA ALA A 138 19.77 13.54 50.45
C ALA A 138 21.03 13.15 51.21
N GLY A 139 22.17 13.72 50.83
CA GLY A 139 23.36 13.66 51.67
C GLY A 139 24.61 13.07 51.03
N SER A 140 25.01 13.50 49.86
CA SER A 140 26.43 13.45 49.49
C SER A 140 27.04 14.82 49.64
N PRO A 141 28.05 15.00 50.54
CA PRO A 141 28.71 16.28 50.66
C PRO A 141 29.50 16.58 49.39
N LEU A 142 29.37 17.81 48.91
CA LEU A 142 30.14 18.37 47.82
C LEU A 142 31.65 18.17 48.04
N PRO A 143 32.42 17.76 47.04
CA PRO A 143 33.86 17.74 47.13
C PRO A 143 34.37 19.18 47.31
N ARG A 144 35.13 19.38 48.38
CA ARG A 144 35.79 20.64 48.74
C ARG A 144 36.74 21.05 47.60
N PRO A 145 36.76 22.32 47.14
CA PRO A 145 37.69 22.75 46.11
C PRO A 145 39.13 22.61 46.63
N ALA A 146 39.97 21.96 45.83
CA ALA A 146 41.39 21.80 46.11
C ALA A 146 42.05 23.14 46.23
N SER A 147 42.67 23.34 47.43
CA SER A 147 43.49 24.52 47.80
C SER A 147 44.65 24.66 46.81
N LYS A 148 44.75 25.84 46.24
CA LYS A 148 45.87 26.27 45.40
C LYS A 148 47.19 26.09 46.10
N ALA A 149 48.08 25.25 45.56
CA ALA A 149 49.49 25.22 46.02
C ALA A 149 50.21 26.45 45.55
N PRO A 150 51.12 27.00 46.40
CA PRO A 150 51.92 28.18 46.08
C PRO A 150 53.02 27.85 45.05
N PRO A 151 53.45 28.82 44.25
CA PRO A 151 54.46 28.59 43.20
C PRO A 151 55.83 28.43 43.85
N SER A 152 56.54 27.36 43.51
CA SER A 152 57.96 27.17 43.90
C SER A 152 58.87 28.18 43.21
N ALA A 153 59.69 28.86 44.03
CA ALA A 153 60.65 29.81 43.61
C ALA A 153 61.72 29.25 42.67
N VAL A 154 61.89 29.90 41.57
CA VAL A 154 63.03 29.71 40.66
C VAL A 154 64.27 30.30 41.30
N LYS A 155 65.29 29.48 41.52
CA LYS A 155 66.62 29.89 41.87
C LYS A 155 67.53 29.86 40.64
N LYS A 156 68.05 31.06 40.32
CA LYS A 156 69.08 31.24 39.29
C LYS A 156 70.45 31.27 39.99
N PRO A 157 71.54 30.84 39.38
CA PRO A 157 72.48 31.68 38.71
C PRO A 157 72.71 31.34 37.26
#